data_33606b877046f4049360c55845968522
#
_entry.id   33606b877046f4049360c55845968522
#
_cell.length_a   1.000
_cell.length_b   1.000
_cell.length_c   1.000
_cell.angle_alpha   90.00
_cell.angle_beta   90.00
_cell.angle_gamma   90.00
#
_symmetry.space_group_name_H-M   'P 1'
#
loop_
_entity.id
_entity.type
_entity.pdbx_description
1 polymer ?
#
loop_
_entity_poly.entity_id
_entity_poly.type
_entity_poly.pdbx_seq_one_letter_code
_entity_poly.pdbx_strand_id
1 'polypeptide(L)'
;LLACTSMSIWAQSLNGSSSPSVNKAHSNVEHPVNLFATNSQSTNNSASSNVADNGVSIIEAKGWLESVYVKWMPLEGVDSYRVYIKGGQYTDYMPIDAELIRAYSGYMRADIPGLKAGSYSLKVVAIKGGVETLFSEVTALQVKNYSREGFAHKGFSGVGAYNDDGSLKSNAVVIYVNKDNAKTVTAHLGNGSFTGLQSILNAYQKGNITTPLVVRVLGLIKNGDTDTFGSSSEGIQIKGKKADSEMNITIEGIGEDATIYGFGFLVRNAKSVEFRNLGIMRAMDDGISLDTDNSNIWIHHIDVFYGKSGSGDHAKGDGAIDVKTNSKFVTIDHCHFWDTGKTSMAGMKSESGPNYITYHHNWFDHSDSRHARVRTMSVHMWNNFYDGCAKYGIGATMGSSVFSENNYFRATKEPILISRQGNDANGAGKFSGEAGGMIKEYGSIFAEKGTAESY
;
A
#
# COMPACT_ATOMS: atom_id res chain seq x y z
N LEU A 1 -0.68 -11.75 -2.43
CA LEU A 1 0.36 -12.81 -2.31
C LEU A 1 1.60 -12.57 -3.18
N LEU A 2 1.56 -11.69 -4.19
CA LEU A 2 2.73 -11.37 -5.03
C LEU A 2 3.58 -10.21 -4.48
N ALA A 3 3.07 -9.39 -3.59
CA ALA A 3 3.85 -8.35 -2.90
C ALA A 3 4.89 -8.95 -1.91
N CYS A 4 4.62 -10.14 -1.35
CA CYS A 4 5.51 -10.81 -0.39
C CYS A 4 6.85 -11.30 -0.96
N THR A 5 6.97 -11.53 -2.27
CA THR A 5 8.22 -12.05 -2.86
C THR A 5 9.29 -10.99 -3.07
N SER A 6 8.91 -9.72 -3.16
CA SER A 6 9.87 -8.63 -3.40
C SER A 6 10.65 -8.20 -2.14
N MET A 7 10.05 -8.28 -0.96
CA MET A 7 10.73 -7.88 0.29
C MET A 7 11.81 -8.85 0.78
N SER A 8 11.68 -10.16 0.51
CA SER A 8 12.69 -11.15 0.91
C SER A 8 14.05 -10.97 0.22
N ILE A 9 14.07 -10.38 -0.95
CA ILE A 9 15.31 -10.10 -1.70
C ILE A 9 16.03 -8.86 -1.14
N TRP A 10 15.29 -7.88 -0.62
CA TRP A 10 15.87 -6.63 -0.10
C TRP A 10 16.47 -6.74 1.30
N ALA A 11 15.95 -7.62 2.15
CA ALA A 11 16.53 -7.87 3.46
C ALA A 11 17.95 -8.43 3.40
N GLN A 12 18.31 -9.12 2.31
CA GLN A 12 19.66 -9.67 2.11
C GLN A 12 20.66 -8.63 1.59
N SER A 13 20.24 -7.58 0.91
CA SER A 13 21.16 -6.58 0.34
C SER A 13 21.57 -5.47 1.31
N LEU A 14 20.87 -5.29 2.43
CA LEU A 14 21.16 -4.25 3.42
C LEU A 14 22.06 -4.72 4.58
N ASN A 15 22.36 -6.02 4.68
CA ASN A 15 23.22 -6.60 5.73
C ASN A 15 24.68 -6.80 5.30
N GLY A 16 25.26 -5.88 4.58
CA GLY A 16 26.69 -5.86 4.27
C GLY A 16 27.54 -5.36 5.43
N SER A 17 27.67 -6.13 6.51
CA SER A 17 28.83 -6.09 7.42
C SER A 17 28.87 -7.36 8.27
N SER A 18 29.92 -8.12 8.03
CA SER A 18 30.53 -9.24 8.76
C SER A 18 29.79 -9.89 9.94
N SER A 19 29.45 -11.15 9.74
CA SER A 19 28.87 -12.08 10.70
C SER A 19 29.94 -12.99 11.35
N PRO A 20 29.65 -13.54 12.54
CA PRO A 20 30.17 -14.86 12.93
C PRO A 20 29.10 -15.94 12.66
N SER A 21 29.62 -17.10 12.27
CA SER A 21 28.90 -18.32 11.91
C SER A 21 28.02 -18.85 13.04
N VAL A 22 26.74 -19.18 12.70
CA VAL A 22 25.91 -20.06 13.53
C VAL A 22 25.40 -21.22 12.69
N ASN A 23 25.53 -22.41 13.26
CA ASN A 23 25.23 -23.71 12.68
C ASN A 23 23.77 -23.86 12.24
N LYS A 24 23.60 -24.45 11.05
CA LYS A 24 22.32 -24.87 10.47
C LYS A 24 21.68 -25.98 11.30
N ALA A 25 20.45 -25.77 11.73
CA ALA A 25 19.51 -26.83 11.98
C ALA A 25 18.43 -26.76 10.89
N HIS A 26 18.36 -27.80 10.06
CA HIS A 26 17.29 -27.97 9.09
C HIS A 26 16.02 -28.38 9.82
N SER A 27 14.98 -27.55 9.79
CA SER A 27 13.60 -27.99 10.01
C SER A 27 12.85 -27.84 8.68
N ASN A 28 12.35 -28.96 8.18
CA ASN A 28 11.40 -29.01 7.07
C ASN A 28 10.12 -28.30 7.50
N VAL A 29 9.92 -27.07 7.05
CA VAL A 29 8.64 -26.38 7.18
C VAL A 29 7.86 -26.69 5.91
N GLU A 30 6.90 -27.60 6.03
CA GLU A 30 5.87 -27.77 4.99
C GLU A 30 5.12 -26.45 4.83
N HIS A 31 5.02 -25.97 3.60
CA HIS A 31 4.27 -24.76 3.27
C HIS A 31 2.81 -24.91 3.67
N PRO A 32 2.19 -23.95 4.37
CA PRO A 32 0.80 -24.04 4.74
C PRO A 32 -0.10 -24.07 3.50
N VAL A 33 -1.02 -25.01 3.51
CA VAL A 33 -2.08 -25.20 2.53
C VAL A 33 -2.90 -23.89 2.41
N ASN A 34 -3.20 -23.53 1.20
CA ASN A 34 -3.97 -22.34 0.81
C ASN A 34 -5.40 -22.40 1.39
N LEU A 35 -5.64 -21.84 2.57
CA LEU A 35 -6.90 -21.90 3.34
C LEU A 35 -7.98 -20.90 2.86
N PHE A 36 -7.65 -20.08 1.85
CA PHE A 36 -8.58 -19.11 1.27
C PHE A 36 -9.14 -19.52 -0.10
N ALA A 37 -9.02 -20.80 -0.48
CA ALA A 37 -9.70 -21.28 -1.65
C ALA A 37 -11.17 -21.51 -1.35
N THR A 38 -12.00 -20.49 -1.47
CA THR A 38 -13.38 -20.69 -1.89
C THR A 38 -13.34 -21.41 -3.22
N ASN A 39 -14.14 -22.48 -3.38
CA ASN A 39 -14.28 -23.29 -4.59
C ASN A 39 -14.55 -22.44 -5.83
N SER A 40 -13.53 -21.80 -6.36
CA SER A 40 -13.42 -21.45 -7.75
C SER A 40 -12.32 -22.36 -8.29
N GLN A 41 -12.70 -23.34 -9.12
CA GLN A 41 -11.74 -24.08 -9.90
C GLN A 41 -10.74 -23.10 -10.47
N SER A 42 -9.51 -23.12 -9.94
CA SER A 42 -8.39 -22.51 -10.59
C SER A 42 -8.14 -23.33 -11.84
N THR A 43 -8.82 -22.99 -12.91
CA THR A 43 -8.25 -23.29 -14.22
C THR A 43 -6.92 -22.56 -14.23
N ASN A 44 -5.84 -23.32 -14.17
CA ASN A 44 -4.52 -22.87 -14.58
C ASN A 44 -4.62 -22.47 -16.06
N ASN A 45 -5.19 -21.29 -16.31
CA ASN A 45 -4.99 -20.59 -17.55
C ASN A 45 -3.63 -19.89 -17.42
N SER A 46 -2.54 -20.66 -17.52
CA SER A 46 -1.40 -20.21 -18.29
C SER A 46 -1.96 -20.00 -19.70
N ALA A 47 -2.48 -18.79 -19.96
CA ALA A 47 -2.74 -18.37 -21.30
C ALA A 47 -1.40 -18.56 -22.03
N SER A 48 -1.34 -19.53 -22.95
CA SER A 48 -0.29 -19.58 -23.93
C SER A 48 -0.39 -18.26 -24.68
N SER A 49 0.43 -17.28 -24.28
CA SER A 49 0.59 -16.05 -25.02
C SER A 49 1.05 -16.43 -26.40
N ASN A 50 0.24 -16.16 -27.41
CA ASN A 50 0.69 -16.19 -28.80
C ASN A 50 1.72 -15.06 -28.93
N VAL A 51 2.98 -15.37 -28.58
CA VAL A 51 4.12 -14.49 -28.82
C VAL A 51 4.44 -14.63 -30.30
N ALA A 52 4.16 -13.58 -31.06
CA ALA A 52 4.77 -13.46 -32.39
C ALA A 52 6.25 -13.14 -32.14
N ASP A 53 7.08 -14.17 -32.23
CA ASP A 53 8.50 -14.12 -31.87
C ASP A 53 9.30 -13.51 -33.02
N ASN A 54 9.36 -12.16 -33.05
CA ASN A 54 10.17 -11.40 -34.00
C ASN A 54 11.31 -10.63 -33.31
N GLY A 55 11.75 -11.05 -32.11
CA GLY A 55 13.04 -10.63 -31.62
C GLY A 55 13.14 -10.05 -30.21
N VAL A 56 12.08 -9.67 -29.50
CA VAL A 56 12.13 -9.29 -28.07
C VAL A 56 11.66 -10.46 -27.22
N SER A 57 12.55 -11.06 -26.43
CA SER A 57 12.21 -12.23 -25.61
C SER A 57 11.37 -11.83 -24.39
N ILE A 58 10.06 -12.07 -24.45
CA ILE A 58 9.14 -11.82 -23.34
C ILE A 58 9.31 -12.93 -22.28
N ILE A 59 9.56 -12.54 -21.02
CA ILE A 59 9.69 -13.44 -19.87
C ILE A 59 8.32 -13.70 -19.24
N GLU A 60 7.55 -12.64 -19.07
CA GLU A 60 6.26 -12.68 -18.38
C GLU A 60 5.40 -11.50 -18.82
N ALA A 61 4.12 -11.72 -18.99
CA ALA A 61 3.15 -10.63 -19.11
C ALA A 61 1.84 -11.05 -18.47
N LYS A 62 1.20 -10.11 -17.74
CA LYS A 62 -0.01 -10.41 -16.99
C LYS A 62 -0.91 -9.18 -16.86
N GLY A 63 -2.22 -9.41 -17.03
CA GLY A 63 -3.25 -8.49 -16.56
C GLY A 63 -3.45 -8.66 -15.06
N TRP A 64 -3.69 -7.57 -14.36
CA TRP A 64 -3.86 -7.53 -12.92
C TRP A 64 -5.06 -6.65 -12.53
N LEU A 65 -5.08 -6.15 -11.32
CA LEU A 65 -6.10 -5.22 -10.84
C LEU A 65 -5.80 -3.82 -11.39
N GLU A 66 -6.68 -3.33 -12.27
CA GLU A 66 -6.60 -2.02 -12.93
C GLU A 66 -5.23 -1.70 -13.57
N SER A 67 -4.49 -2.76 -13.93
CA SER A 67 -3.16 -2.64 -14.51
C SER A 67 -2.77 -3.85 -15.35
N VAL A 68 -1.74 -3.69 -16.19
CA VAL A 68 -1.02 -4.78 -16.86
C VAL A 68 0.47 -4.56 -16.71
N TYR A 69 1.24 -5.63 -16.78
CA TYR A 69 2.69 -5.53 -16.89
C TYR A 69 3.27 -6.52 -17.89
N VAL A 70 4.47 -6.20 -18.34
CA VAL A 70 5.28 -7.08 -19.20
C VAL A 70 6.74 -7.02 -18.77
N LYS A 71 7.42 -8.18 -18.72
CA LYS A 71 8.86 -8.33 -18.47
C LYS A 71 9.52 -8.96 -19.69
N TRP A 72 10.72 -8.49 -20.03
CA TRP A 72 11.48 -9.03 -21.17
C TRP A 72 12.98 -8.99 -20.92
N MET A 73 13.71 -9.84 -21.65
CA MET A 73 15.16 -9.83 -21.64
C MET A 73 15.69 -8.62 -22.42
N PRO A 74 16.64 -7.85 -21.85
CA PRO A 74 17.28 -6.78 -22.59
C PRO A 74 18.05 -7.33 -23.78
N LEU A 75 17.94 -6.64 -24.93
CA LEU A 75 18.66 -6.96 -26.15
C LEU A 75 19.98 -6.20 -26.20
N GLU A 76 21.04 -6.86 -26.64
CA GLU A 76 22.32 -6.22 -26.90
C GLU A 76 22.26 -5.33 -28.13
N GLY A 77 22.88 -4.16 -28.05
CA GLY A 77 23.01 -3.22 -29.18
C GLY A 77 21.74 -2.44 -29.53
N VAL A 78 20.76 -2.38 -28.63
CA VAL A 78 19.61 -1.45 -28.70
C VAL A 78 19.81 -0.27 -27.76
N ASP A 79 19.24 0.89 -28.10
CA ASP A 79 19.40 2.13 -27.32
C ASP A 79 18.35 2.24 -26.21
N SER A 80 17.12 1.79 -26.51
CA SER A 80 15.97 1.89 -25.60
C SER A 80 14.82 1.00 -26.08
N TYR A 81 13.71 1.05 -25.33
CA TYR A 81 12.47 0.38 -25.69
C TYR A 81 11.29 1.33 -25.71
N ARG A 82 10.29 1.02 -26.50
CA ARG A 82 8.96 1.62 -26.47
C ARG A 82 7.92 0.52 -26.25
N VAL A 83 6.95 0.78 -25.39
CA VAL A 83 5.86 -0.15 -25.16
C VAL A 83 4.56 0.49 -25.58
N TYR A 84 3.72 -0.28 -26.26
CA TYR A 84 2.40 0.15 -26.68
C TYR A 84 1.33 -0.73 -26.04
N ILE A 85 0.21 -0.11 -25.72
CA ILE A 85 -0.99 -0.78 -25.19
C ILE A 85 -2.17 -0.62 -26.15
N LYS A 86 -2.97 -1.68 -26.29
CA LYS A 86 -4.23 -1.68 -27.04
C LYS A 86 -5.27 -2.52 -26.31
N GLY A 87 -6.53 -2.24 -26.51
CA GLY A 87 -7.67 -2.94 -25.90
C GLY A 87 -8.27 -2.19 -24.73
N GLY A 88 -9.37 -2.69 -24.15
CA GLY A 88 -10.11 -2.00 -23.11
C GLY A 88 -10.50 -0.59 -23.53
N GLN A 89 -9.92 0.43 -22.91
CA GLN A 89 -10.18 1.83 -23.21
C GLN A 89 -9.42 2.37 -24.44
N TYR A 90 -8.51 1.60 -25.04
CA TYR A 90 -7.68 2.00 -26.18
C TYR A 90 -8.08 1.25 -27.45
N THR A 91 -8.62 1.95 -28.44
CA THR A 91 -9.03 1.37 -29.73
C THR A 91 -7.84 0.95 -30.58
N ASP A 92 -6.73 1.70 -30.49
CA ASP A 92 -5.51 1.47 -31.23
C ASP A 92 -4.29 1.37 -30.31
N TYR A 93 -3.14 0.97 -30.84
CA TYR A 93 -1.89 0.95 -30.09
C TYR A 93 -1.47 2.36 -29.71
N MET A 94 -1.48 2.63 -28.41
CA MET A 94 -1.03 3.89 -27.81
C MET A 94 0.30 3.66 -27.09
N PRO A 95 1.31 4.53 -27.30
CA PRO A 95 2.55 4.45 -26.52
C PRO A 95 2.25 4.76 -25.04
N ILE A 96 2.92 4.05 -24.16
CA ILE A 96 2.91 4.38 -22.73
C ILE A 96 3.99 5.41 -22.40
N ASP A 97 3.90 6.02 -21.22
CA ASP A 97 4.92 6.94 -20.73
C ASP A 97 6.26 6.20 -20.54
N ALA A 98 7.35 6.83 -20.97
CA ALA A 98 8.68 6.22 -20.96
C ALA A 98 9.16 5.89 -19.53
N GLU A 99 8.73 6.65 -18.54
CA GLU A 99 9.02 6.44 -17.11
C GLU A 99 8.49 5.12 -16.56
N LEU A 100 7.48 4.54 -17.20
CA LEU A 100 6.93 3.23 -16.85
C LEU A 100 7.81 2.07 -17.35
N ILE A 101 8.78 2.33 -18.25
CA ILE A 101 9.70 1.33 -18.80
C ILE A 101 10.98 1.37 -17.97
N ARG A 102 11.21 0.32 -17.17
CA ARG A 102 12.27 0.32 -16.18
C ARG A 102 13.19 -0.89 -16.30
N ALA A 103 14.47 -0.66 -16.03
CA ALA A 103 15.46 -1.71 -15.94
C ALA A 103 15.53 -2.27 -14.51
N TYR A 104 15.51 -3.58 -14.39
CA TYR A 104 15.74 -4.34 -13.17
C TYR A 104 16.98 -5.23 -13.32
N SER A 105 17.38 -5.92 -12.26
CA SER A 105 18.52 -6.83 -12.33
C SER A 105 18.18 -8.02 -13.23
N GLY A 106 18.71 -8.00 -14.47
CA GLY A 106 18.57 -9.08 -15.44
C GLY A 106 17.35 -9.01 -16.36
N TYR A 107 16.47 -8.02 -16.23
CA TYR A 107 15.31 -7.86 -17.12
C TYR A 107 14.85 -6.40 -17.21
N MET A 108 14.07 -6.14 -18.25
CA MET A 108 13.28 -4.91 -18.40
C MET A 108 11.84 -5.18 -18.00
N ARG A 109 11.15 -4.17 -17.49
CA ARG A 109 9.75 -4.24 -17.10
C ARG A 109 9.01 -2.96 -17.46
N ALA A 110 7.74 -3.11 -17.86
CA ALA A 110 6.81 -2.00 -17.97
C ALA A 110 5.53 -2.33 -17.20
N ASP A 111 5.06 -1.40 -16.38
CA ASP A 111 3.82 -1.48 -15.61
C ASP A 111 2.87 -0.36 -16.05
N ILE A 112 1.66 -0.69 -16.40
CA ILE A 112 0.68 0.27 -16.92
C ILE A 112 -0.54 0.25 -16.00
N PRO A 113 -0.65 1.17 -15.03
CA PRO A 113 -1.82 1.34 -14.17
C PRO A 113 -2.87 2.26 -14.79
N GLY A 114 -4.05 2.30 -14.18
CA GLY A 114 -5.15 3.19 -14.61
C GLY A 114 -5.98 2.59 -15.73
N LEU A 115 -6.16 1.29 -15.72
CA LEU A 115 -6.90 0.56 -16.75
C LEU A 115 -8.26 0.11 -16.25
N LYS A 116 -9.26 0.26 -17.11
CA LYS A 116 -10.58 -0.37 -16.91
C LYS A 116 -10.48 -1.89 -17.00
N ALA A 117 -11.38 -2.60 -16.35
CA ALA A 117 -11.50 -4.03 -16.57
C ALA A 117 -11.73 -4.35 -18.06
N GLY A 118 -11.03 -5.36 -18.54
CA GLY A 118 -11.09 -5.76 -19.96
C GLY A 118 -9.89 -6.53 -20.43
N SER A 119 -9.84 -6.80 -21.72
CA SER A 119 -8.74 -7.52 -22.36
C SER A 119 -7.82 -6.53 -23.08
N TYR A 120 -6.51 -6.69 -22.85
CA TYR A 120 -5.48 -5.82 -23.41
C TYR A 120 -4.40 -6.60 -24.16
N SER A 121 -3.71 -5.89 -25.04
CA SER A 121 -2.50 -6.36 -25.74
C SER A 121 -1.38 -5.37 -25.48
N LEU A 122 -0.17 -5.88 -25.30
CA LEU A 122 1.05 -5.10 -25.18
C LEU A 122 2.00 -5.43 -26.32
N LYS A 123 2.64 -4.39 -26.91
CA LYS A 123 3.69 -4.56 -27.91
C LYS A 123 4.96 -3.88 -27.38
N VAL A 124 6.01 -4.67 -27.19
CA VAL A 124 7.35 -4.21 -26.77
C VAL A 124 8.21 -4.06 -28.01
N VAL A 125 8.77 -2.89 -28.22
CA VAL A 125 9.54 -2.54 -29.41
C VAL A 125 10.93 -2.07 -29.00
N ALA A 126 11.97 -2.64 -29.62
CA ALA A 126 13.34 -2.22 -29.45
C ALA A 126 13.67 -1.03 -30.39
N ILE A 127 14.40 -0.06 -29.86
CA ILE A 127 14.82 1.15 -30.60
C ILE A 127 16.32 1.10 -30.81
N LYS A 128 16.76 1.33 -32.05
CA LYS A 128 18.17 1.46 -32.42
C LYS A 128 18.36 2.60 -33.40
N GLY A 129 19.25 3.52 -33.09
CA GLY A 129 19.47 4.74 -33.89
C GLY A 129 18.23 5.62 -34.01
N GLY A 130 17.34 5.60 -32.99
CA GLY A 130 16.06 6.33 -33.00
C GLY A 130 14.95 5.64 -33.83
N VAL A 131 15.21 4.47 -34.43
CA VAL A 131 14.26 3.73 -35.29
C VAL A 131 13.74 2.51 -34.56
N GLU A 132 12.46 2.23 -34.74
CA GLU A 132 11.84 0.97 -34.30
C GLU A 132 12.36 -0.20 -35.11
N THR A 133 12.83 -1.26 -34.46
CA THR A 133 13.47 -2.42 -35.12
C THR A 133 12.71 -3.71 -34.85
N LEU A 134 13.05 -4.40 -33.76
CA LEU A 134 12.45 -5.67 -33.37
C LEU A 134 11.30 -5.44 -32.41
N PHE A 135 10.28 -6.28 -32.46
CA PHE A 135 9.19 -6.20 -31.50
C PHE A 135 8.66 -7.59 -31.13
N SER A 136 7.96 -7.65 -30.00
CA SER A 136 7.10 -8.78 -29.64
C SER A 136 5.78 -8.26 -29.08
N GLU A 137 4.74 -9.05 -29.28
CA GLU A 137 3.37 -8.71 -28.86
C GLU A 137 2.81 -9.81 -27.95
N VAL A 138 2.14 -9.39 -26.89
CA VAL A 138 1.39 -10.28 -26.00
C VAL A 138 -0.05 -9.82 -25.98
N THR A 139 -0.97 -10.75 -26.17
CA THR A 139 -2.40 -10.48 -26.30
C THR A 139 -3.23 -11.13 -25.18
N ALA A 140 -4.49 -10.75 -25.09
CA ALA A 140 -5.48 -11.33 -24.17
C ALA A 140 -5.14 -11.19 -22.68
N LEU A 141 -4.43 -10.16 -22.29
CA LEU A 141 -4.13 -9.84 -20.90
C LEU A 141 -5.41 -9.34 -20.21
N GLN A 142 -5.89 -10.08 -19.21
CA GLN A 142 -7.15 -9.78 -18.53
C GLN A 142 -6.94 -8.86 -17.34
N VAL A 143 -7.48 -7.65 -17.39
CA VAL A 143 -7.53 -6.69 -16.30
C VAL A 143 -8.86 -6.82 -15.57
N LYS A 144 -8.81 -6.78 -14.24
CA LYS A 144 -9.97 -6.78 -13.35
C LYS A 144 -9.98 -5.49 -12.53
N ASN A 145 -11.14 -5.10 -12.03
CA ASN A 145 -11.23 -4.00 -11.08
C ASN A 145 -10.71 -4.40 -9.69
N TYR A 146 -10.21 -3.44 -8.93
CA TYR A 146 -10.10 -3.56 -7.49
C TYR A 146 -11.50 -3.74 -6.87
N SER A 147 -11.58 -4.50 -5.77
CA SER A 147 -12.75 -4.46 -4.92
C SER A 147 -12.79 -3.12 -4.18
N ARG A 148 -13.93 -2.45 -4.24
CA ARG A 148 -14.17 -1.18 -3.54
C ARG A 148 -15.08 -1.39 -2.33
N GLU A 149 -14.92 -2.52 -1.67
CA GLU A 149 -15.60 -2.81 -0.43
C GLU A 149 -15.08 -1.93 0.71
N GLY A 150 -15.88 -1.79 1.76
CA GLY A 150 -15.53 -0.95 2.90
C GLY A 150 -16.04 0.49 2.76
N PHE A 151 -15.74 1.29 3.77
CA PHE A 151 -16.42 2.57 3.95
C PHE A 151 -15.80 3.75 3.18
N ALA A 152 -14.59 3.63 2.63
CA ALA A 152 -13.98 4.72 1.86
C ALA A 152 -14.87 5.20 0.71
N HIS A 153 -15.60 4.28 0.09
CA HIS A 153 -16.47 4.54 -1.05
C HIS A 153 -17.94 4.81 -0.68
N LYS A 154 -18.27 4.85 0.63
CA LYS A 154 -19.66 5.08 1.06
C LYS A 154 -20.12 6.49 0.72
N GLY A 155 -21.09 6.56 -0.21
CA GLY A 155 -21.67 7.83 -0.66
C GLY A 155 -20.69 8.73 -1.42
N PHE A 156 -19.60 8.16 -1.94
CA PHE A 156 -18.58 8.88 -2.70
C PHE A 156 -17.98 7.96 -3.77
N SER A 157 -17.90 8.42 -5.00
CA SER A 157 -17.33 7.69 -6.13
C SER A 157 -15.97 8.25 -6.53
N GLY A 158 -15.06 7.37 -6.90
CA GLY A 158 -13.73 7.76 -7.36
C GLY A 158 -12.89 8.36 -6.23
N VAL A 159 -12.50 7.56 -5.24
CA VAL A 159 -11.52 7.98 -4.23
C VAL A 159 -10.15 8.14 -4.87
N GLY A 160 -9.43 9.22 -4.51
CA GLY A 160 -8.15 9.55 -5.15
C GLY A 160 -8.32 10.17 -6.53
N ALA A 161 -7.37 9.96 -7.41
CA ALA A 161 -7.33 10.50 -8.76
C ALA A 161 -7.94 9.59 -9.83
N TYR A 162 -8.56 8.47 -9.41
CA TYR A 162 -9.16 7.47 -10.29
C TYR A 162 -10.68 7.45 -10.17
N ASN A 163 -11.33 7.02 -11.23
CA ASN A 163 -12.76 6.67 -11.25
C ASN A 163 -12.96 5.25 -10.69
N ASP A 164 -14.20 4.90 -10.35
CA ASP A 164 -14.51 3.55 -9.83
C ASP A 164 -14.29 2.43 -10.85
N ASP A 165 -14.15 2.75 -12.13
CA ASP A 165 -13.82 1.79 -13.19
C ASP A 165 -12.29 1.61 -13.42
N GLY A 166 -11.45 2.22 -12.57
CA GLY A 166 -10.01 2.14 -12.63
C GLY A 166 -9.34 3.16 -13.57
N SER A 167 -10.09 3.88 -14.39
CA SER A 167 -9.52 4.91 -15.27
C SER A 167 -9.17 6.19 -14.52
N LEU A 168 -8.20 6.93 -15.01
CA LEU A 168 -7.87 8.26 -14.50
C LEU A 168 -9.08 9.21 -14.59
N LYS A 169 -9.27 10.03 -13.57
CA LYS A 169 -10.22 11.15 -13.64
C LYS A 169 -9.84 12.11 -14.76
N SER A 170 -10.85 12.77 -15.31
CA SER A 170 -10.64 13.81 -16.33
C SER A 170 -9.70 14.88 -15.81
N ASN A 171 -8.75 15.32 -16.64
CA ASN A 171 -7.73 16.31 -16.32
C ASN A 171 -6.79 15.93 -15.15
N ALA A 172 -6.67 14.65 -14.83
CA ALA A 172 -5.71 14.21 -13.84
C ALA A 172 -4.28 14.52 -14.32
N VAL A 173 -3.49 15.11 -13.45
CA VAL A 173 -2.06 15.32 -13.64
C VAL A 173 -1.31 14.13 -13.07
N VAL A 174 -0.41 13.55 -13.85
CA VAL A 174 0.45 12.44 -13.43
C VAL A 174 1.88 12.95 -13.33
N ILE A 175 2.52 12.71 -12.19
CA ILE A 175 3.95 12.97 -12.01
C ILE A 175 4.69 11.69 -11.63
N TYR A 176 5.90 11.53 -12.14
CA TYR A 176 6.79 10.42 -11.84
C TYR A 176 7.89 10.89 -10.90
N VAL A 177 7.98 10.24 -9.73
CA VAL A 177 8.88 10.66 -8.65
C VAL A 177 9.84 9.52 -8.32
N ASN A 178 11.13 9.81 -8.37
CA ASN A 178 12.20 8.91 -7.97
C ASN A 178 13.23 9.65 -7.08
N LYS A 179 14.26 8.95 -6.62
CA LYS A 179 15.30 9.50 -5.75
C LYS A 179 16.03 10.71 -6.34
N ASP A 180 16.13 10.80 -7.68
CA ASP A 180 16.92 11.83 -8.38
C ASP A 180 16.09 13.08 -8.66
N ASN A 181 14.77 12.97 -8.74
CA ASN A 181 13.90 14.10 -9.12
C ASN A 181 12.89 14.54 -8.06
N ALA A 182 12.79 13.88 -6.89
CA ALA A 182 11.79 14.23 -5.89
C ALA A 182 11.81 15.70 -5.43
N LYS A 183 12.98 16.35 -5.50
CA LYS A 183 13.15 17.80 -5.22
C LYS A 183 12.85 18.70 -6.41
N THR A 184 12.89 18.19 -7.62
CA THR A 184 12.88 18.98 -8.87
C THR A 184 11.73 18.67 -9.81
N VAL A 185 10.97 17.61 -9.52
CA VAL A 185 9.75 17.28 -10.29
C VAL A 185 8.79 18.46 -10.27
N THR A 186 8.20 18.76 -11.42
CA THR A 186 7.29 19.91 -11.57
C THR A 186 5.90 19.43 -11.98
N ALA A 187 4.88 20.02 -11.37
CA ALA A 187 3.48 19.83 -11.74
C ALA A 187 2.81 21.16 -12.08
N HIS A 188 1.99 21.15 -13.12
CA HIS A 188 1.11 22.28 -13.46
C HIS A 188 -0.28 22.00 -12.92
N LEU A 189 -0.71 22.72 -11.90
CA LEU A 189 -1.97 22.52 -11.19
C LEU A 189 -2.78 23.82 -11.16
N GLY A 190 -3.99 23.79 -11.71
CA GLY A 190 -4.75 25.02 -11.93
C GLY A 190 -3.95 26.01 -12.80
N ASN A 191 -3.77 27.23 -12.31
CA ASN A 191 -2.99 28.27 -13.01
C ASN A 191 -1.53 28.38 -12.51
N GLY A 192 -1.06 27.43 -11.70
CA GLY A 192 0.27 27.46 -11.10
C GLY A 192 1.19 26.35 -11.56
N SER A 193 2.50 26.58 -11.39
CA SER A 193 3.54 25.58 -11.57
C SER A 193 4.27 25.43 -10.24
N PHE A 194 4.44 24.19 -9.79
CA PHE A 194 5.00 23.85 -8.48
C PHE A 194 6.14 22.85 -8.66
N THR A 195 7.25 23.06 -7.98
CA THR A 195 8.47 22.24 -8.10
C THR A 195 8.84 21.63 -6.74
N GLY A 196 9.11 20.33 -6.73
CA GLY A 196 9.38 19.51 -5.55
C GLY A 196 8.11 18.84 -5.04
N LEU A 197 8.24 17.57 -4.61
CA LEU A 197 7.10 16.74 -4.20
C LEU A 197 6.25 17.41 -3.11
N GLN A 198 6.88 17.89 -2.03
CA GLN A 198 6.16 18.54 -0.93
C GLN A 198 5.54 19.87 -1.36
N SER A 199 6.23 20.64 -2.19
CA SER A 199 5.72 21.91 -2.75
C SER A 199 4.46 21.70 -3.61
N ILE A 200 4.45 20.65 -4.42
CA ILE A 200 3.29 20.25 -5.24
C ILE A 200 2.11 19.90 -4.34
N LEU A 201 2.31 19.11 -3.30
CA LEU A 201 1.25 18.73 -2.35
C LEU A 201 0.76 19.94 -1.53
N ASN A 202 1.66 20.86 -1.16
CA ASN A 202 1.30 22.09 -0.44
C ASN A 202 0.42 23.04 -1.27
N ALA A 203 0.42 22.94 -2.60
CA ALA A 203 -0.44 23.74 -3.46
C ALA A 203 -1.94 23.55 -3.14
N TYR A 204 -2.32 22.37 -2.73
CA TYR A 204 -3.70 22.03 -2.36
C TYR A 204 -4.14 22.68 -1.03
N GLN A 205 -3.22 23.00 -0.13
CA GLN A 205 -3.53 23.49 1.21
C GLN A 205 -4.34 24.79 1.21
N LYS A 206 -4.24 25.60 0.17
CA LYS A 206 -5.02 26.83 0.03
C LYS A 206 -6.48 26.59 -0.38
N GLY A 207 -6.81 25.37 -0.82
CA GLY A 207 -8.16 24.96 -1.23
C GLY A 207 -8.63 25.52 -2.57
N ASN A 208 -7.71 26.06 -3.38
CA ASN A 208 -8.03 26.61 -4.71
C ASN A 208 -7.72 25.62 -5.85
N ILE A 209 -7.09 24.48 -5.53
CA ILE A 209 -6.71 23.45 -6.49
C ILE A 209 -7.46 22.19 -6.10
N THR A 210 -8.20 21.64 -7.07
CA THR A 210 -8.95 20.38 -6.98
C THR A 210 -8.62 19.45 -8.16
N THR A 211 -7.63 19.83 -8.97
CA THR A 211 -7.13 19.01 -10.09
C THR A 211 -6.69 17.66 -9.57
N PRO A 212 -7.21 16.54 -10.09
CA PRO A 212 -6.75 15.23 -9.65
C PRO A 212 -5.26 15.05 -9.90
N LEU A 213 -4.54 14.50 -8.93
CA LEU A 213 -3.08 14.31 -8.99
C LEU A 213 -2.72 12.86 -8.70
N VAL A 214 -1.95 12.25 -9.58
CA VAL A 214 -1.30 10.97 -9.34
C VAL A 214 0.20 11.18 -9.14
N VAL A 215 0.70 10.75 -8.01
CA VAL A 215 2.15 10.68 -7.73
C VAL A 215 2.59 9.23 -7.90
N ARG A 216 3.31 8.94 -8.99
CA ARG A 216 3.87 7.63 -9.30
C ARG A 216 5.28 7.50 -8.75
N VAL A 217 5.43 6.71 -7.69
CA VAL A 217 6.71 6.46 -7.03
C VAL A 217 7.47 5.37 -7.81
N LEU A 218 8.71 5.66 -8.19
CA LEU A 218 9.59 4.77 -8.94
C LEU A 218 10.81 4.40 -8.09
N GLY A 219 10.91 3.13 -7.71
CA GLY A 219 12.02 2.62 -6.92
C GLY A 219 12.06 3.17 -5.49
N LEU A 220 13.24 3.14 -4.89
CA LEU A 220 13.46 3.53 -3.51
C LEU A 220 13.69 5.04 -3.38
N ILE A 221 12.86 5.72 -2.58
CA ILE A 221 13.02 7.12 -2.19
C ILE A 221 13.31 7.19 -0.69
N LYS A 222 14.40 7.84 -0.31
CA LYS A 222 14.78 8.06 1.09
C LYS A 222 14.43 9.46 1.56
N ASN A 223 14.36 9.63 2.85
CA ASN A 223 14.05 10.92 3.48
C ASN A 223 14.94 12.08 2.96
N GLY A 224 16.24 11.86 2.70
CA GLY A 224 17.13 12.88 2.15
C GLY A 224 16.92 13.21 0.67
N ASP A 225 16.13 12.44 -0.08
CA ASP A 225 15.90 12.63 -1.52
C ASP A 225 14.76 13.61 -1.80
N THR A 226 13.91 13.91 -0.80
CA THR A 226 12.75 14.78 -0.94
C THR A 226 13.06 16.25 -0.58
N ASP A 227 12.19 17.17 -1.00
CA ASP A 227 12.18 18.54 -0.53
C ASP A 227 11.64 18.63 0.91
N THR A 228 11.48 19.82 1.45
CA THR A 228 11.14 20.07 2.85
C THR A 228 9.87 19.34 3.29
N PHE A 229 9.94 18.62 4.42
CA PHE A 229 8.78 17.99 5.05
C PHE A 229 7.88 18.94 5.84
N GLY A 230 8.27 20.17 6.01
CA GLY A 230 7.58 21.10 6.93
C GLY A 230 7.84 20.74 8.40
N SER A 231 6.79 20.75 9.22
CA SER A 231 6.87 20.49 10.66
C SER A 231 6.36 19.11 11.08
N SER A 232 6.09 18.20 10.13
CA SER A 232 5.56 16.87 10.42
C SER A 232 6.69 15.90 10.78
N SER A 233 6.50 15.16 11.84
CA SER A 233 7.39 14.07 12.23
C SER A 233 7.26 12.87 11.31
N GLU A 234 6.11 12.67 10.67
CA GLU A 234 5.90 11.60 9.70
C GLU A 234 6.68 11.83 8.40
N GLY A 235 6.78 13.09 7.96
CA GLY A 235 7.50 13.48 6.74
C GLY A 235 6.64 14.26 5.77
N ILE A 236 6.24 13.67 4.64
CA ILE A 236 5.44 14.32 3.60
C ILE A 236 4.03 14.62 4.10
N GLN A 237 3.50 15.79 3.76
CA GLN A 237 2.21 16.27 4.23
C GLN A 237 1.22 16.45 3.08
N ILE A 238 0.01 15.91 3.25
CA ILE A 238 -1.15 16.14 2.39
C ILE A 238 -2.20 16.85 3.23
N LYS A 239 -2.33 18.16 3.05
CA LYS A 239 -3.21 18.99 3.89
C LYS A 239 -4.25 19.72 3.07
N GLY A 240 -5.51 19.58 3.46
CA GLY A 240 -6.60 20.43 2.99
C GLY A 240 -6.70 21.74 3.80
N LYS A 241 -7.42 22.69 3.26
CA LYS A 241 -7.65 24.00 3.89
C LYS A 241 -8.50 23.90 5.17
N LYS A 242 -9.47 23.00 5.16
CA LYS A 242 -10.44 22.73 6.24
C LYS A 242 -10.91 21.28 6.13
N ALA A 243 -11.61 20.81 7.16
CA ALA A 243 -12.25 19.50 7.15
C ALA A 243 -12.95 19.20 5.80
N ASP A 244 -12.83 17.97 5.34
CA ASP A 244 -13.44 17.48 4.10
C ASP A 244 -13.03 18.26 2.82
N SER A 245 -11.83 18.91 2.80
CA SER A 245 -11.30 19.51 1.57
C SER A 245 -11.01 18.43 0.53
N GLU A 246 -11.70 18.50 -0.61
CA GLU A 246 -11.54 17.52 -1.69
C GLU A 246 -10.18 17.67 -2.37
N MET A 247 -9.37 16.62 -2.32
CA MET A 247 -8.00 16.62 -2.82
C MET A 247 -7.86 15.86 -4.13
N ASN A 248 -8.52 14.71 -4.28
CA ASN A 248 -8.39 13.82 -5.43
C ASN A 248 -6.94 13.42 -5.71
N ILE A 249 -6.21 13.01 -4.67
CA ILE A 249 -4.79 12.66 -4.76
C ILE A 249 -4.62 11.15 -4.60
N THR A 250 -3.87 10.52 -5.51
CA THR A 250 -3.40 9.15 -5.38
C THR A 250 -1.87 9.13 -5.30
N ILE A 251 -1.33 8.47 -4.28
CA ILE A 251 0.09 8.11 -4.17
C ILE A 251 0.20 6.63 -4.49
N GLU A 252 0.87 6.30 -5.59
CA GLU A 252 0.98 4.91 -6.04
C GLU A 252 2.42 4.51 -6.38
N GLY A 253 2.77 3.28 -6.03
CA GLY A 253 4.03 2.69 -6.44
C GLY A 253 3.93 2.01 -7.79
N ILE A 254 4.97 2.09 -8.59
CA ILE A 254 5.08 1.45 -9.90
C ILE A 254 6.10 0.32 -9.84
N GLY A 255 5.70 -0.86 -10.29
CA GLY A 255 6.56 -2.04 -10.36
C GLY A 255 6.69 -2.77 -9.03
N GLU A 256 7.87 -3.39 -8.82
CA GLU A 256 8.12 -4.30 -7.69
C GLU A 256 8.96 -3.68 -6.58
N ASP A 257 9.44 -2.45 -6.74
CA ASP A 257 10.47 -1.84 -5.91
C ASP A 257 10.10 -0.45 -5.37
N ALA A 258 8.90 0.02 -5.66
CA ALA A 258 8.45 1.32 -5.20
C ALA A 258 8.37 1.37 -3.67
N THR A 259 9.29 2.09 -3.03
CA THR A 259 9.45 2.09 -1.58
C THR A 259 9.81 3.48 -1.06
N ILE A 260 9.15 3.87 0.02
CA ILE A 260 9.48 5.03 0.83
C ILE A 260 10.28 4.56 2.04
N TYR A 261 11.44 5.15 2.29
CA TYR A 261 12.32 4.74 3.38
C TYR A 261 12.70 5.91 4.29
N GLY A 262 12.45 5.76 5.58
CA GLY A 262 12.84 6.73 6.60
C GLY A 262 11.91 7.93 6.71
N PHE A 263 10.74 7.90 6.08
CA PHE A 263 9.67 8.88 6.24
C PHE A 263 8.32 8.26 5.89
N GLY A 264 7.25 8.95 6.23
CA GLY A 264 5.88 8.56 5.94
C GLY A 264 5.05 9.75 5.45
N PHE A 265 3.74 9.69 5.70
CA PHE A 265 2.78 10.68 5.25
C PHE A 265 1.87 11.14 6.38
N LEU A 266 1.70 12.45 6.53
CA LEU A 266 0.65 13.04 7.35
C LEU A 266 -0.47 13.54 6.44
N VAL A 267 -1.70 13.09 6.70
CA VAL A 267 -2.90 13.52 5.98
C VAL A 267 -3.82 14.26 6.95
N ARG A 268 -4.23 15.47 6.60
CA ARG A 268 -5.06 16.33 7.48
C ARG A 268 -6.07 17.12 6.67
N ASN A 269 -7.31 17.19 7.18
CA ASN A 269 -8.40 17.97 6.58
C ASN A 269 -8.67 17.58 5.11
N ALA A 270 -8.39 16.34 4.74
CA ALA A 270 -8.38 15.91 3.34
C ALA A 270 -9.53 14.94 3.06
N LYS A 271 -10.13 15.07 1.89
CA LYS A 271 -11.11 14.15 1.36
C LYS A 271 -10.64 13.61 0.02
N SER A 272 -10.91 12.33 -0.25
CA SER A 272 -10.54 11.68 -1.53
C SER A 272 -9.02 11.59 -1.70
N VAL A 273 -8.38 10.80 -0.83
CA VAL A 273 -6.94 10.44 -0.93
C VAL A 273 -6.81 8.93 -0.95
N GLU A 274 -6.00 8.44 -1.87
CA GLU A 274 -5.71 7.02 -2.06
C GLU A 274 -4.21 6.77 -1.94
N PHE A 275 -3.83 5.70 -1.24
CA PHE A 275 -2.47 5.16 -1.23
C PHE A 275 -2.51 3.72 -1.67
N ARG A 276 -1.67 3.34 -2.67
CA ARG A 276 -1.68 1.98 -3.19
C ARG A 276 -0.33 1.50 -3.72
N ASN A 277 -0.13 0.19 -3.69
CA ASN A 277 1.03 -0.52 -4.27
C ASN A 277 2.38 0.08 -3.86
N LEU A 278 2.58 0.38 -2.58
CA LEU A 278 3.75 1.10 -2.08
C LEU A 278 4.33 0.43 -0.84
N GLY A 279 5.65 0.27 -0.79
CA GLY A 279 6.36 -0.09 0.44
C GLY A 279 6.64 1.15 1.29
N ILE A 280 6.43 1.05 2.60
CA ILE A 280 6.81 2.07 3.58
C ILE A 280 7.69 1.41 4.63
N MET A 281 8.94 1.83 4.69
CA MET A 281 9.94 1.21 5.56
C MET A 281 10.52 2.22 6.53
N ARG A 282 10.53 1.86 7.82
CA ARG A 282 11.21 2.62 8.89
C ARG A 282 10.89 4.11 8.85
N ALA A 283 9.61 4.46 8.76
CA ALA A 283 9.17 5.84 8.89
C ALA A 283 9.69 6.45 10.21
N MET A 284 9.89 7.77 10.23
CA MET A 284 10.41 8.49 11.41
C MET A 284 9.44 8.43 12.59
N ASP A 285 8.15 8.41 12.28
CA ASP A 285 7.03 8.32 13.21
C ASP A 285 6.01 7.36 12.57
N ASP A 286 4.77 7.79 12.30
CA ASP A 286 3.80 6.95 11.60
C ASP A 286 4.15 6.77 10.11
N GLY A 287 3.84 5.60 9.56
CA GLY A 287 3.95 5.36 8.11
C GLY A 287 2.92 6.17 7.32
N ILE A 288 1.64 6.08 7.70
CA ILE A 288 0.56 6.95 7.23
C ILE A 288 -0.26 7.39 8.44
N SER A 289 -0.26 8.68 8.72
CA SER A 289 -1.05 9.28 9.80
C SER A 289 -2.25 10.03 9.23
N LEU A 290 -3.45 9.49 9.38
CA LEU A 290 -4.69 10.23 9.10
C LEU A 290 -5.01 11.07 10.35
N ASP A 291 -4.37 12.23 10.44
CA ASP A 291 -4.22 12.97 11.70
C ASP A 291 -5.52 13.68 12.15
N THR A 292 -6.21 14.40 11.27
CA THR A 292 -7.39 15.20 11.67
C THR A 292 -8.37 15.38 10.51
N ASP A 293 -9.66 15.18 10.80
CA ASP A 293 -10.80 15.56 9.95
C ASP A 293 -10.67 15.11 8.48
N ASN A 294 -10.25 13.87 8.28
CA ASN A 294 -10.15 13.26 6.95
C ASN A 294 -11.42 12.49 6.59
N SER A 295 -11.72 12.36 5.29
CA SER A 295 -12.84 11.53 4.84
C SER A 295 -12.60 10.91 3.46
N ASN A 296 -13.24 9.77 3.20
CA ASN A 296 -13.09 9.03 1.96
C ASN A 296 -11.62 8.77 1.63
N ILE A 297 -10.94 8.08 2.54
CA ILE A 297 -9.53 7.70 2.40
C ILE A 297 -9.44 6.19 2.16
N TRP A 298 -8.71 5.81 1.12
CA TRP A 298 -8.49 4.42 0.76
C TRP A 298 -7.00 4.09 0.77
N ILE A 299 -6.61 3.15 1.64
CA ILE A 299 -5.23 2.69 1.80
C ILE A 299 -5.23 1.20 1.51
N HIS A 300 -4.58 0.78 0.42
CA HIS A 300 -4.62 -0.61 0.02
C HIS A 300 -3.34 -1.08 -0.69
N HIS A 301 -3.05 -2.39 -0.58
CA HIS A 301 -1.86 -2.97 -1.18
C HIS A 301 -0.58 -2.24 -0.76
N ILE A 302 -0.49 -1.88 0.52
CA ILE A 302 0.67 -1.23 1.13
C ILE A 302 1.41 -2.25 1.98
N ASP A 303 2.73 -2.31 1.82
CA ASP A 303 3.61 -3.09 2.68
C ASP A 303 4.30 -2.16 3.68
N VAL A 304 4.12 -2.39 4.99
CA VAL A 304 4.77 -1.60 6.03
C VAL A 304 5.73 -2.48 6.83
N PHE A 305 6.98 -2.03 6.92
CA PHE A 305 8.03 -2.71 7.66
C PHE A 305 8.79 -1.76 8.56
N TYR A 306 8.98 -2.14 9.82
CA TYR A 306 9.85 -1.42 10.73
C TYR A 306 11.08 -2.24 11.12
N GLY A 307 10.93 -3.45 11.60
CA GLY A 307 11.99 -4.23 12.21
C GLY A 307 12.52 -3.58 13.48
N LYS A 308 13.39 -4.27 14.20
CA LYS A 308 13.98 -3.73 15.43
C LYS A 308 15.04 -2.67 15.11
N SER A 309 14.73 -1.41 15.37
CA SER A 309 15.62 -0.28 15.05
C SER A 309 15.75 0.76 16.16
N GLY A 310 14.91 0.70 17.19
CA GLY A 310 14.87 1.64 18.29
C GLY A 310 14.94 0.96 19.66
N SER A 311 14.54 1.64 20.69
CA SER A 311 14.45 1.15 22.05
C SER A 311 13.14 1.57 22.73
N GLY A 312 12.76 0.86 23.79
CA GLY A 312 11.55 1.17 24.56
C GLY A 312 10.29 1.09 23.70
N ASP A 313 9.45 2.09 23.82
CA ASP A 313 8.14 2.16 23.14
C ASP A 313 8.24 2.32 21.62
N HIS A 314 9.40 2.72 21.11
CA HIS A 314 9.70 2.87 19.68
C HIS A 314 10.67 1.83 19.13
N ALA A 315 10.82 0.69 19.82
CA ALA A 315 11.78 -0.35 19.43
C ALA A 315 11.57 -0.86 18.00
N LYS A 316 10.32 -0.83 17.52
CA LYS A 316 9.89 -1.23 16.17
C LYS A 316 9.02 -0.15 15.51
N GLY A 317 9.44 1.10 15.58
CA GLY A 317 8.71 2.25 15.04
C GLY A 317 7.54 2.71 15.89
N ASP A 318 6.75 3.67 15.36
CA ASP A 318 5.45 4.08 15.91
C ASP A 318 4.31 3.47 15.08
N GLY A 319 3.21 4.17 14.81
CA GLY A 319 2.08 3.64 14.04
C GLY A 319 2.46 3.31 12.59
N ALA A 320 2.04 2.15 12.09
CA ALA A 320 2.19 1.90 10.66
C ALA A 320 1.14 2.67 9.85
N ILE A 321 -0.15 2.55 10.24
CA ILE A 321 -1.25 3.34 9.68
C ILE A 321 -2.18 3.72 10.81
N ASP A 322 -2.24 5.00 11.16
CA ASP A 322 -3.08 5.52 12.23
C ASP A 322 -4.26 6.35 11.70
N VAL A 323 -5.45 6.15 12.29
CA VAL A 323 -6.68 6.89 12.00
C VAL A 323 -7.06 7.69 13.23
N LYS A 324 -6.92 9.02 13.16
CA LYS A 324 -7.03 9.91 14.33
C LYS A 324 -8.12 10.97 14.12
N THR A 325 -8.51 11.57 15.19
CA THR A 325 -9.31 12.81 15.34
C THR A 325 -10.34 13.07 14.23
N ASN A 326 -11.54 12.51 14.39
CA ASN A 326 -12.69 12.67 13.48
C ASN A 326 -12.48 12.19 12.04
N SER A 327 -11.38 11.52 11.73
CA SER A 327 -11.25 10.88 10.42
C SER A 327 -12.33 9.81 10.25
N LYS A 328 -12.98 9.76 9.10
CA LYS A 328 -14.16 8.93 8.83
C LYS A 328 -14.19 8.45 7.38
N PHE A 329 -15.02 7.45 7.08
CA PHE A 329 -15.09 6.84 5.76
C PHE A 329 -13.70 6.39 5.28
N VAL A 330 -13.06 5.53 6.06
CA VAL A 330 -11.71 5.02 5.77
C VAL A 330 -11.78 3.52 5.51
N THR A 331 -11.07 3.07 4.50
CA THR A 331 -10.82 1.64 4.26
C THR A 331 -9.32 1.39 4.20
N ILE A 332 -8.86 0.40 4.96
CA ILE A 332 -7.49 -0.11 4.96
C ILE A 332 -7.58 -1.59 4.59
N ASP A 333 -7.10 -1.96 3.40
CA ASP A 333 -7.28 -3.31 2.90
C ASP A 333 -6.11 -3.86 2.09
N HIS A 334 -6.00 -5.19 2.05
CA HIS A 334 -4.93 -5.90 1.32
C HIS A 334 -3.53 -5.37 1.65
N CYS A 335 -3.33 -4.87 2.86
CA CYS A 335 -2.04 -4.40 3.35
C CYS A 335 -1.31 -5.50 4.11
N HIS A 336 0.03 -5.47 4.05
CA HIS A 336 0.90 -6.34 4.81
C HIS A 336 1.67 -5.50 5.83
N PHE A 337 1.47 -5.80 7.11
CA PHE A 337 2.14 -5.14 8.22
C PHE A 337 3.14 -6.11 8.83
N TRP A 338 4.40 -5.90 8.56
CA TRP A 338 5.44 -6.84 8.95
C TRP A 338 6.37 -6.25 10.01
N ASP A 339 6.49 -6.97 11.13
CA ASP A 339 7.41 -6.69 12.24
C ASP A 339 7.32 -5.22 12.72
N THR A 340 6.08 -4.74 12.90
CA THR A 340 5.77 -3.40 13.43
C THR A 340 5.52 -3.48 14.95
N GLY A 341 5.89 -2.44 15.70
CA GLY A 341 5.67 -2.39 17.14
C GLY A 341 4.25 -1.97 17.53
N LYS A 342 3.75 -0.92 16.87
CA LYS A 342 2.44 -0.30 17.08
C LYS A 342 1.75 -0.16 15.74
N THR A 343 1.07 -1.21 15.28
CA THR A 343 0.66 -1.31 13.88
C THR A 343 -0.38 -0.27 13.48
N SER A 344 -1.50 -0.17 14.19
CA SER A 344 -2.55 0.78 13.82
C SER A 344 -3.38 1.21 15.02
N MET A 345 -3.60 2.50 15.14
CA MET A 345 -4.52 3.07 16.12
C MET A 345 -5.72 3.69 15.39
N ALA A 346 -6.93 3.37 15.84
CA ALA A 346 -8.17 4.00 15.38
C ALA A 346 -8.80 4.76 16.55
N GLY A 347 -8.69 6.09 16.49
CA GLY A 347 -9.18 7.02 17.50
C GLY A 347 -8.16 7.46 18.53
N MET A 348 -8.23 8.71 18.94
CA MET A 348 -7.39 9.31 19.96
C MET A 348 -8.10 9.36 21.33
N LYS A 349 -9.04 10.27 21.51
CA LYS A 349 -9.78 10.48 22.78
C LYS A 349 -11.11 11.20 22.62
N SER A 350 -11.34 11.86 21.51
CA SER A 350 -12.43 12.84 21.34
C SER A 350 -13.38 12.51 20.19
N GLU A 351 -13.16 11.41 19.54
CA GLU A 351 -13.99 11.02 18.40
C GLU A 351 -15.38 10.59 18.88
N SER A 352 -16.38 10.88 18.07
CA SER A 352 -17.74 10.40 18.25
C SER A 352 -18.19 9.65 16.98
N GLY A 353 -18.87 8.52 17.20
CA GLY A 353 -19.40 7.72 16.08
C GLY A 353 -20.63 8.34 15.41
N PRO A 354 -21.03 7.81 14.26
CA PRO A 354 -20.39 6.72 13.55
C PRO A 354 -19.19 7.20 12.70
N ASN A 355 -18.08 6.47 12.75
CA ASN A 355 -16.85 6.86 12.05
C ASN A 355 -16.71 6.21 10.68
N TYR A 356 -17.30 5.02 10.47
CA TYR A 356 -17.23 4.27 9.21
C TYR A 356 -15.78 3.94 8.81
N ILE A 357 -15.12 3.16 9.64
CA ILE A 357 -13.76 2.68 9.43
C ILE A 357 -13.79 1.17 9.15
N THR A 358 -13.11 0.73 8.11
CA THR A 358 -12.99 -0.69 7.77
C THR A 358 -11.54 -1.10 7.65
N TYR A 359 -11.22 -2.29 8.22
CA TYR A 359 -10.00 -3.04 7.94
C TYR A 359 -10.40 -4.39 7.38
N HIS A 360 -9.93 -4.75 6.17
CA HIS A 360 -10.23 -6.07 5.63
C HIS A 360 -9.12 -6.63 4.75
N HIS A 361 -9.02 -7.97 4.70
CA HIS A 361 -8.02 -8.66 3.90
C HIS A 361 -6.58 -8.23 4.17
N ASN A 362 -6.30 -7.72 5.36
CA ASN A 362 -4.94 -7.35 5.78
C ASN A 362 -4.23 -8.55 6.39
N TRP A 363 -2.91 -8.57 6.24
CA TRP A 363 -2.04 -9.50 6.93
C TRP A 363 -1.22 -8.75 7.98
N PHE A 364 -1.48 -9.06 9.25
CA PHE A 364 -0.71 -8.57 10.39
C PHE A 364 0.30 -9.66 10.76
N ASP A 365 1.56 -9.48 10.35
CA ASP A 365 2.59 -10.49 10.33
C ASP A 365 3.65 -10.20 11.39
N HIS A 366 3.66 -11.02 12.45
CA HIS A 366 4.62 -10.97 13.55
C HIS A 366 4.86 -9.57 14.12
N SER A 367 3.84 -8.76 14.12
CA SER A 367 3.81 -7.44 14.73
C SER A 367 3.45 -7.52 16.23
N ASP A 368 3.82 -6.49 17.01
CA ASP A 368 3.65 -6.57 18.46
C ASP A 368 2.21 -6.32 18.90
N SER A 369 1.64 -5.17 18.54
CA SER A 369 0.35 -4.71 19.08
C SER A 369 -0.41 -3.76 18.15
N ARG A 370 -1.65 -3.45 18.51
CA ARG A 370 -2.52 -2.49 17.83
C ARG A 370 -2.93 -2.92 16.42
N HIS A 371 -3.65 -4.04 16.29
CA HIS A 371 -4.09 -4.55 15.00
C HIS A 371 -5.63 -4.57 14.80
N ALA A 372 -6.36 -3.48 14.99
CA ALA A 372 -5.99 -2.16 15.49
C ALA A 372 -6.28 -2.01 17.00
N ARG A 373 -5.70 -0.95 17.59
CA ARG A 373 -6.17 -0.44 18.88
C ARG A 373 -7.25 0.60 18.63
N VAL A 374 -8.48 0.29 19.01
CA VAL A 374 -9.63 1.17 18.78
C VAL A 374 -10.01 1.93 20.06
N ARG A 375 -10.08 3.26 19.95
CA ARG A 375 -10.51 4.18 21.01
C ARG A 375 -11.67 5.01 20.49
N THR A 376 -12.74 5.12 21.25
CA THR A 376 -13.91 5.98 20.94
C THR A 376 -14.61 5.71 19.61
N MET A 377 -13.90 5.21 18.61
CA MET A 377 -14.41 4.98 17.25
C MET A 377 -15.24 3.71 17.11
N SER A 378 -16.01 3.65 16.02
CA SER A 378 -16.73 2.47 15.55
C SER A 378 -16.03 1.90 14.32
N VAL A 379 -15.60 0.64 14.39
CA VAL A 379 -14.75 0.00 13.37
C VAL A 379 -15.28 -1.36 12.98
N HIS A 380 -15.27 -1.69 11.69
CA HIS A 380 -15.54 -3.02 11.14
C HIS A 380 -14.24 -3.66 10.67
N MET A 381 -13.92 -4.83 11.19
CA MET A 381 -12.70 -5.59 10.91
C MET A 381 -13.10 -6.99 10.43
N TRP A 382 -12.84 -7.30 9.15
CA TRP A 382 -13.31 -8.56 8.59
C TRP A 382 -12.31 -9.18 7.60
N ASN A 383 -12.27 -10.51 7.56
CA ASN A 383 -11.35 -11.28 6.70
C ASN A 383 -9.87 -10.88 6.81
N ASN A 384 -9.42 -10.45 7.98
CA ASN A 384 -8.00 -10.18 8.21
C ASN A 384 -7.30 -11.44 8.73
N PHE A 385 -6.01 -11.53 8.46
CA PHE A 385 -5.12 -12.55 8.98
C PHE A 385 -4.18 -11.94 10.02
N TYR A 386 -4.25 -12.46 11.25
CA TYR A 386 -3.39 -12.09 12.37
C TYR A 386 -2.45 -13.24 12.65
N ASP A 387 -1.18 -13.08 12.33
CA ASP A 387 -0.16 -14.12 12.38
C ASP A 387 0.95 -13.76 13.33
N GLY A 388 1.09 -14.53 14.42
CA GLY A 388 2.17 -14.34 15.38
C GLY A 388 2.17 -13.00 16.10
N CYS A 389 1.01 -12.34 16.29
CA CYS A 389 0.96 -11.05 16.98
C CYS A 389 1.37 -11.20 18.46
N ALA A 390 2.46 -10.52 18.85
CA ALA A 390 3.16 -10.80 20.09
C ALA A 390 2.42 -10.35 21.37
N LYS A 391 1.61 -9.29 21.29
CA LYS A 391 0.87 -8.75 22.44
C LYS A 391 -0.62 -8.97 22.31
N TYR A 392 -1.25 -8.38 21.31
CA TYR A 392 -2.68 -8.59 21.04
C TYR A 392 -3.02 -8.31 19.59
N GLY A 393 -4.09 -8.91 19.11
CA GLY A 393 -4.68 -8.61 17.82
C GLY A 393 -5.57 -7.36 17.88
N ILE A 394 -6.89 -7.52 17.93
CA ILE A 394 -7.86 -6.43 18.03
C ILE A 394 -7.99 -5.98 19.50
N GLY A 395 -7.81 -4.67 19.72
CA GLY A 395 -7.98 -4.08 21.05
C GLY A 395 -9.06 -2.99 21.07
N ALA A 396 -10.04 -3.09 21.98
CA ALA A 396 -11.07 -2.08 22.17
C ALA A 396 -10.95 -1.42 23.54
N THR A 397 -10.99 -0.09 23.58
CA THR A 397 -10.91 0.71 24.81
C THR A 397 -11.68 2.03 24.68
N MET A 398 -11.85 2.76 25.76
CA MET A 398 -12.51 4.09 25.78
C MET A 398 -13.89 4.14 25.11
N GLY A 399 -14.73 3.14 25.38
CA GLY A 399 -16.10 3.11 24.84
C GLY A 399 -16.19 2.87 23.33
N SER A 400 -15.11 2.41 22.68
CA SER A 400 -15.13 2.06 21.28
C SER A 400 -16.04 0.88 20.97
N SER A 401 -16.45 0.75 19.71
CA SER A 401 -17.28 -0.35 19.22
C SER A 401 -16.62 -1.02 18.02
N VAL A 402 -16.34 -2.31 18.13
CA VAL A 402 -15.72 -3.09 17.05
C VAL A 402 -16.64 -4.23 16.64
N PHE A 403 -16.89 -4.36 15.35
CA PHE A 403 -17.42 -5.59 14.78
C PHE A 403 -16.28 -6.37 14.12
N SER A 404 -15.95 -7.53 14.70
CA SER A 404 -14.91 -8.45 14.21
C SER A 404 -15.59 -9.61 13.51
N GLU A 405 -15.35 -9.79 12.23
CA GLU A 405 -16.07 -10.76 11.41
C GLU A 405 -15.13 -11.60 10.55
N ASN A 406 -15.25 -12.94 10.64
CA ASN A 406 -14.51 -13.87 9.78
C ASN A 406 -12.99 -13.65 9.74
N ASN A 407 -12.39 -13.19 10.83
CA ASN A 407 -10.96 -13.01 10.93
C ASN A 407 -10.26 -14.34 11.24
N TYR A 408 -9.01 -14.49 10.85
CA TYR A 408 -8.20 -15.65 11.18
C TYR A 408 -7.04 -15.23 12.07
N PHE A 409 -6.97 -15.80 13.28
CA PHE A 409 -5.91 -15.56 14.24
C PHE A 409 -5.08 -16.83 14.40
N ARG A 410 -3.79 -16.77 14.08
CA ARG A 410 -2.81 -17.84 14.26
C ARG A 410 -1.70 -17.37 15.20
N ALA A 411 -1.39 -18.16 16.22
CA ALA A 411 -0.32 -17.88 17.18
C ALA A 411 -0.35 -16.44 17.77
N THR A 412 -1.51 -15.80 17.80
CA THR A 412 -1.71 -14.47 18.36
C THR A 412 -1.99 -14.58 19.85
N LYS A 413 -1.19 -13.89 20.68
CA LYS A 413 -1.21 -14.06 22.15
C LYS A 413 -2.57 -13.72 22.76
N GLU A 414 -3.10 -12.55 22.48
CA GLU A 414 -4.44 -12.08 22.89
C GLU A 414 -5.20 -11.67 21.60
N PRO A 415 -5.86 -12.61 20.92
CA PRO A 415 -6.52 -12.32 19.64
C PRO A 415 -7.48 -11.15 19.72
N ILE A 416 -8.29 -11.09 20.78
CA ILE A 416 -9.27 -10.02 21.04
C ILE A 416 -9.10 -9.57 22.49
N LEU A 417 -8.91 -8.28 22.69
CA LEU A 417 -8.67 -7.66 23.99
C LEU A 417 -9.62 -6.51 24.24
N ILE A 418 -10.40 -6.60 25.34
CA ILE A 418 -11.20 -5.50 25.86
C ILE A 418 -10.54 -5.00 27.14
N SER A 419 -10.08 -3.76 27.16
CA SER A 419 -9.47 -3.16 28.34
C SER A 419 -10.54 -2.64 29.29
N ARG A 420 -10.68 -3.30 30.44
CA ARG A 420 -11.53 -2.82 31.55
C ARG A 420 -10.79 -1.94 32.53
N GLN A 421 -9.49 -2.15 32.68
CA GLN A 421 -8.68 -1.56 33.74
C GLN A 421 -7.39 -0.97 33.19
N GLY A 422 -7.23 -0.94 31.89
CA GLY A 422 -5.99 -0.48 31.28
C GLY A 422 -4.80 -1.41 31.47
N ASN A 423 -4.99 -2.69 31.66
CA ASN A 423 -3.92 -3.67 31.60
C ASN A 423 -3.61 -3.97 30.15
N ASP A 424 -2.33 -3.92 29.78
CA ASP A 424 -1.92 -4.39 28.47
C ASP A 424 -1.81 -5.92 28.43
N ALA A 425 -1.65 -6.47 27.25
CA ALA A 425 -1.57 -7.91 27.04
C ALA A 425 -0.33 -8.56 27.71
N ASN A 426 0.65 -7.77 28.13
CA ASN A 426 1.82 -8.29 28.84
C ASN A 426 1.59 -8.48 30.34
N GLY A 427 0.49 -8.00 30.88
CA GLY A 427 0.23 -7.99 32.32
C GLY A 427 1.18 -7.08 33.12
N ALA A 428 2.03 -6.32 32.46
CA ALA A 428 3.10 -5.54 33.08
C ALA A 428 2.76 -4.06 33.24
N GLY A 429 1.62 -3.62 32.74
CA GLY A 429 1.25 -2.21 32.75
C GLY A 429 -0.25 -1.99 32.57
N LYS A 430 -0.65 -0.75 32.63
CA LYS A 430 -2.03 -0.37 32.34
C LYS A 430 -2.19 -0.11 30.84
N PHE A 431 -3.11 -0.79 30.23
CA PHE A 431 -3.53 -0.51 28.88
C PHE A 431 -4.30 0.82 28.82
N SER A 432 -3.60 1.91 28.79
CA SER A 432 -4.09 3.31 28.74
C SER A 432 -4.82 3.84 29.99
N GLY A 433 -5.13 3.05 30.98
CA GLY A 433 -5.90 3.48 32.16
C GLY A 433 -7.33 3.96 31.86
N GLU A 434 -7.94 3.46 30.78
CA GLU A 434 -9.21 3.91 30.24
C GLU A 434 -10.27 2.79 30.31
N ALA A 435 -11.53 3.14 30.41
CA ALA A 435 -12.63 2.18 30.40
C ALA A 435 -12.65 1.39 29.07
N GLY A 436 -13.02 0.12 29.14
CA GLY A 436 -13.09 -0.75 27.96
C GLY A 436 -14.13 -0.34 26.93
N GLY A 437 -13.99 -0.85 25.73
CA GLY A 437 -14.98 -0.78 24.66
C GLY A 437 -15.81 -2.04 24.52
N MET A 438 -16.41 -2.23 23.38
CA MET A 438 -17.19 -3.41 23.00
C MET A 438 -16.59 -4.05 21.75
N ILE A 439 -16.54 -5.38 21.73
CA ILE A 439 -16.24 -6.15 20.53
C ILE A 439 -17.34 -7.19 20.36
N LYS A 440 -18.03 -7.14 19.21
CA LYS A 440 -18.86 -8.25 18.75
C LYS A 440 -18.03 -9.06 17.76
N GLU A 441 -17.81 -10.31 18.09
CA GLU A 441 -17.12 -11.27 17.24
C GLU A 441 -18.13 -12.17 16.54
N TYR A 442 -17.85 -12.51 15.26
CA TYR A 442 -18.63 -13.45 14.50
C TYR A 442 -17.77 -14.20 13.48
N GLY A 443 -17.78 -15.52 13.53
CA GLY A 443 -17.21 -16.40 12.51
C GLY A 443 -15.70 -16.44 12.43
N SER A 444 -14.95 -15.82 13.35
CA SER A 444 -13.49 -15.85 13.34
C SER A 444 -12.93 -17.21 13.78
N ILE A 445 -11.75 -17.54 13.29
CA ILE A 445 -11.02 -18.76 13.62
C ILE A 445 -9.83 -18.40 14.51
N PHE A 446 -9.66 -19.14 15.61
CA PHE A 446 -8.58 -18.97 16.57
C PHE A 446 -7.72 -20.24 16.58
N ALA A 447 -6.57 -20.22 15.91
CA ALA A 447 -5.65 -21.34 15.78
C ALA A 447 -4.35 -21.10 16.54
N GLU A 448 -3.71 -22.18 17.01
CA GLU A 448 -2.39 -22.17 17.63
C GLU A 448 -2.26 -21.13 18.77
N LYS A 449 -3.06 -21.30 19.83
CA LYS A 449 -3.07 -20.36 20.96
C LYS A 449 -1.71 -20.30 21.68
N GLY A 450 -1.20 -19.10 21.90
CA GLY A 450 -0.36 -18.76 23.05
C GLY A 450 1.14 -18.68 22.86
N THR A 451 1.72 -18.85 21.68
CA THR A 451 3.15 -18.64 21.47
C THR A 451 3.40 -17.75 20.26
N ALA A 452 3.17 -16.47 20.44
CA ALA A 452 3.60 -15.50 19.44
C ALA A 452 5.03 -15.05 19.78
N GLU A 453 5.92 -15.25 18.86
CA GLU A 453 7.27 -14.69 18.92
C GLU A 453 7.31 -13.48 17.97
N SER A 454 7.83 -12.36 18.44
CA SER A 454 8.19 -11.27 17.56
C SER A 454 9.63 -11.42 17.11
N TYR A 455 9.94 -11.17 15.87
CA TYR A 455 11.30 -11.22 15.31
C TYR A 455 12.28 -10.27 16.00
#